data_71a3797f11864ace8163bc6946d2a041
#
_entry.id   71a3797f11864ace8163bc6946d2a041
#
_cell.length_a   1.000
_cell.length_b   1.000
_cell.length_c   1.000
_cell.angle_alpha   90.00
_cell.angle_beta   90.00
_cell.angle_gamma   90.00
#
_symmetry.space_group_name_H-M   'P 1'
#
loop_
_entity.id
_entity.type
_entity.pdbx_description
1 polymer ?
#
loop_
_entity_poly.entity_id
_entity_poly.type
_entity_poly.pdbx_seq_one_letter_code
_entity_poly.pdbx_strand_id
1 'polypeptide(L)'
;EYKTNGCTLYTHSLGPYIKAAVTYKKSDDDVTITSSSVYTGSPYLGNDPSFSGASSVSYDKDKKLIAASCSGTLSFKDGSRKVEVTVQKTGFMIP
;
A
#
# COMPACT_ATOMS: atom_id res chain seq x y z
N GLU A 1 14.00 18.88 -3.76
CA GLU A 1 13.11 18.33 -4.76
C GLU A 1 12.34 17.15 -4.20
N TYR A 2 11.04 17.14 -4.44
CA TYR A 2 10.17 16.06 -4.00
C TYR A 2 10.10 14.99 -5.07
N LYS A 3 10.10 13.73 -4.62
CA LYS A 3 9.90 12.59 -5.50
C LYS A 3 8.69 11.79 -5.00
N THR A 4 8.06 11.06 -5.91
CA THR A 4 6.93 10.18 -5.59
C THR A 4 7.24 8.77 -6.06
N ASN A 5 6.70 7.80 -5.33
CA ASN A 5 6.79 6.40 -5.72
C ASN A 5 5.58 5.64 -5.17
N GLY A 6 5.38 4.44 -5.64
CA GLY A 6 4.30 3.59 -5.17
C GLY A 6 4.57 2.13 -5.44
N CYS A 7 3.84 1.27 -4.74
CA CYS A 7 3.91 -0.16 -4.98
C CYS A 7 2.57 -0.82 -4.64
N THR A 8 2.36 -2.02 -5.19
CA THR A 8 1.20 -2.83 -4.87
C THR A 8 1.59 -3.78 -3.74
N LEU A 9 0.83 -3.75 -2.64
CA LEU A 9 1.04 -4.64 -1.51
C LEU A 9 0.29 -5.96 -1.66
N TYR A 10 -0.92 -5.91 -2.22
CA TYR A 10 -1.75 -7.09 -2.36
C TYR A 10 -2.75 -6.89 -3.50
N THR A 11 -2.99 -7.95 -4.26
CA THR A 11 -4.05 -7.99 -5.29
C THR A 11 -4.83 -9.27 -5.12
N HIS A 12 -6.14 -9.13 -4.91
CA HIS A 12 -7.04 -10.27 -4.84
C HIS A 12 -7.45 -10.72 -6.24
N SER A 13 -7.65 -12.02 -6.43
CA SER A 13 -8.04 -12.58 -7.73
C SER A 13 -9.36 -12.04 -8.25
N LEU A 14 -10.23 -11.54 -7.39
CA LEU A 14 -11.52 -10.93 -7.76
C LEU A 14 -11.42 -9.42 -8.05
N GLY A 15 -10.22 -8.85 -8.05
CA GLY A 15 -9.97 -7.48 -8.50
C GLY A 15 -9.44 -6.50 -7.46
N PRO A 16 -9.96 -6.47 -6.22
CA PRO A 16 -9.51 -5.49 -5.23
C PRO A 16 -8.02 -5.58 -4.92
N TYR A 17 -7.41 -4.41 -4.67
CA TYR A 17 -5.98 -4.31 -4.37
C TYR A 17 -5.73 -3.35 -3.22
N ILE A 18 -4.55 -3.49 -2.62
CA ILE A 18 -4.01 -2.56 -1.64
C ILE A 18 -2.71 -2.03 -2.21
N LYS A 19 -2.60 -0.71 -2.29
CA LYS A 19 -1.40 -0.02 -2.80
C LYS A 19 -0.87 0.96 -1.77
N ALA A 20 0.42 1.25 -1.87
CA ALA A 20 1.07 2.29 -1.08
C ALA A 20 1.59 3.37 -2.01
N ALA A 21 1.52 4.61 -1.54
CA ALA A 21 2.09 5.76 -2.24
C ALA A 21 2.90 6.58 -1.24
N VAL A 22 4.00 7.16 -1.70
CA VAL A 22 4.91 7.92 -0.85
C VAL A 22 5.42 9.15 -1.60
N THR A 23 5.54 10.26 -0.87
CA THR A 23 6.24 11.46 -1.33
C THR A 23 7.43 11.67 -0.39
N TYR A 24 8.60 11.90 -0.95
CA TYR A 24 9.84 11.99 -0.18
C TYR A 24 10.83 12.97 -0.79
N LYS A 25 11.81 13.37 0.02
CA LYS A 25 12.98 14.10 -0.42
C LYS A 25 14.19 13.19 -0.31
N LYS A 26 15.02 13.18 -1.34
CA LYS A 26 16.26 12.41 -1.34
C LYS A 26 17.44 13.37 -1.36
N SER A 27 18.40 13.16 -0.46
CA SER A 27 19.64 13.91 -0.39
C SER A 27 20.77 12.93 -0.11
N ASP A 28 21.66 12.73 -1.10
CA ASP A 28 22.71 11.73 -1.07
C ASP A 28 22.12 10.33 -0.78
N ASP A 29 22.50 9.72 0.32
CA ASP A 29 21.99 8.39 0.72
C ASP A 29 20.83 8.51 1.72
N ASP A 30 20.35 9.71 1.99
CA ASP A 30 19.30 9.93 2.96
C ASP A 30 17.96 10.19 2.27
N VAL A 31 16.90 9.67 2.88
CA VAL A 31 15.54 9.82 2.39
C VAL A 31 14.66 10.30 3.54
N THR A 32 13.94 11.40 3.30
CA THR A 32 12.98 11.94 4.26
C THR A 32 11.59 11.81 3.68
N ILE A 33 10.75 10.98 4.29
CA ILE A 33 9.36 10.81 3.87
C ILE A 33 8.54 11.99 4.36
N THR A 34 7.87 12.68 3.46
CA THR A 34 7.04 13.84 3.78
C THR A 34 5.56 13.52 3.83
N SER A 35 5.12 12.54 3.06
CA SER A 35 3.74 12.04 3.15
C SER A 35 3.66 10.62 2.59
N SER A 36 2.69 9.86 3.08
CA SER A 36 2.46 8.50 2.61
C SER A 36 1.00 8.12 2.79
N SER A 37 0.56 7.15 2.02
CA SER A 37 -0.78 6.59 2.15
C SER A 37 -0.77 5.13 1.74
N VAL A 38 -1.66 4.36 2.36
CA VAL A 38 -1.98 3.00 1.95
C VAL A 38 -3.47 3.01 1.65
N TYR A 39 -3.84 2.59 0.45
CA TYR A 39 -5.21 2.74 -0.03
C TYR A 39 -5.66 1.52 -0.82
N THR A 40 -6.96 1.41 -0.99
CA THR A 40 -7.59 0.31 -1.73
C THR A 40 -8.21 0.81 -3.02
N GLY A 41 -8.41 -0.09 -3.96
CA GLY A 41 -9.13 0.15 -5.18
C GLY A 41 -9.47 -1.15 -5.88
N SER A 42 -10.18 -1.04 -7.00
CA SER A 42 -10.49 -2.18 -7.84
C SER A 42 -10.78 -1.71 -9.27
N PRO A 43 -10.41 -2.51 -10.30
CA PRO A 43 -10.82 -2.22 -11.67
C PRO A 43 -12.32 -2.47 -11.91
N TYR A 44 -13.01 -3.13 -10.99
CA TYR A 44 -14.42 -3.48 -11.16
C TYR A 44 -15.32 -2.60 -10.29
N LEU A 45 -16.32 -2.01 -10.93
CA LEU A 45 -17.33 -1.22 -10.22
C LEU A 45 -18.16 -2.12 -9.30
N GLY A 46 -18.50 -1.60 -8.14
CA GLY A 46 -19.32 -2.33 -7.17
C GLY A 46 -18.56 -3.19 -6.18
N ASN A 47 -17.25 -3.40 -6.34
CA ASN A 47 -16.48 -4.09 -5.32
C ASN A 47 -16.40 -3.32 -4.00
N ASP A 48 -16.38 -2.00 -4.04
CA ASP A 48 -16.32 -1.12 -2.87
C ASP A 48 -15.31 -1.60 -1.82
N PRO A 49 -14.03 -1.77 -2.18
CA PRO A 49 -13.06 -2.31 -1.24
C PRO A 49 -12.74 -1.34 -0.11
N SER A 50 -12.53 -1.88 1.08
CA SER A 50 -12.07 -1.13 2.23
C SER A 50 -11.07 -1.97 3.01
N PHE A 51 -10.13 -1.29 3.67
CA PHE A 51 -9.13 -1.95 4.49
C PHE A 51 -9.21 -1.42 5.92
N SER A 52 -9.27 -2.33 6.87
CA SER A 52 -9.27 -2.01 8.30
C SER A 52 -8.07 -2.67 8.96
N GLY A 53 -7.18 -1.86 9.52
CA GLY A 53 -5.99 -2.38 10.18
C GLY A 53 -4.90 -1.34 10.26
N ALA A 54 -3.67 -1.80 10.42
CA ALA A 54 -2.49 -0.97 10.54
C ALA A 54 -1.70 -0.92 9.24
N SER A 55 -1.09 0.23 8.97
CA SER A 55 -0.19 0.39 7.83
C SER A 55 0.96 1.32 8.21
N SER A 56 2.09 1.16 7.52
CA SER A 56 3.24 2.02 7.73
C SER A 56 4.06 2.15 6.45
N VAL A 57 4.72 3.30 6.31
CA VAL A 57 5.69 3.54 5.25
C VAL A 57 6.90 4.18 5.89
N SER A 58 8.08 3.60 5.73
CA SER A 58 9.31 4.09 6.33
C SER A 58 10.50 3.81 5.43
N TYR A 59 11.60 4.55 5.67
CA TYR A 59 12.85 4.33 4.95
C TYR A 59 13.77 3.42 5.76
N ASP A 60 14.23 2.35 5.14
CA ASP A 60 15.20 1.41 5.71
C ASP A 60 16.59 1.80 5.21
N LYS A 61 17.38 2.40 6.07
CA LYS A 61 18.75 2.85 5.72
C LYS A 61 19.69 1.70 5.40
N ASP A 62 19.52 0.57 6.06
CA ASP A 62 20.39 -0.60 5.86
C ASP A 62 20.18 -1.20 4.48
N LYS A 63 18.93 -1.30 4.05
CA LYS A 63 18.60 -1.84 2.74
C LYS A 63 18.56 -0.77 1.64
N LYS A 64 18.55 0.51 2.02
CA LYS A 64 18.37 1.66 1.11
C LYS A 64 17.09 1.56 0.30
N LEU A 65 16.03 1.12 0.96
CA LEU A 65 14.69 0.94 0.36
C LEU A 65 13.63 1.62 1.22
N ILE A 66 12.58 2.08 0.57
CA ILE A 66 11.36 2.51 1.26
C ILE A 66 10.50 1.26 1.44
N ALA A 67 10.13 0.96 2.68
CA ALA A 67 9.29 -0.18 3.02
C ALA A 67 7.88 0.27 3.33
N ALA A 68 6.89 -0.37 2.71
CA ALA A 68 5.49 -0.16 3.00
C ALA A 68 4.89 -1.47 3.48
N SER A 69 4.08 -1.42 4.54
CA SER A 69 3.46 -2.63 5.07
C SER A 69 2.02 -2.38 5.48
N CYS A 70 1.23 -3.43 5.48
CA CYS A 70 -0.12 -3.42 5.97
C CYS A 70 -0.43 -4.73 6.69
N SER A 71 -1.30 -4.65 7.69
CA SER A 71 -1.77 -5.80 8.45
C SER A 71 -3.21 -5.54 8.89
N GLY A 72 -4.15 -6.34 8.43
CA GLY A 72 -5.55 -6.15 8.75
C GLY A 72 -6.48 -6.95 7.83
N THR A 73 -7.68 -6.41 7.62
CA THR A 73 -8.73 -7.07 6.86
C THR A 73 -9.13 -6.24 5.65
N LEU A 74 -9.04 -6.83 4.48
CA LEU A 74 -9.59 -6.28 3.25
C LEU A 74 -11.00 -6.81 3.08
N SER A 75 -11.97 -5.90 2.98
CA SER A 75 -13.39 -6.22 2.79
C SER A 75 -13.87 -5.67 1.46
N PHE A 76 -14.65 -6.44 0.73
CA PHE A 76 -15.22 -5.97 -0.53
C PHE A 76 -16.46 -6.77 -0.90
N LYS A 77 -17.18 -6.30 -1.91
CA LYS A 77 -18.35 -6.98 -2.44
C LYS A 77 -18.01 -7.72 -3.72
N ASP A 78 -18.52 -8.94 -3.84
CA ASP A 78 -18.48 -9.72 -5.06
C ASP A 78 -19.95 -10.03 -5.40
N GLY A 79 -20.55 -9.18 -6.24
CA GLY A 79 -21.98 -9.19 -6.45
C GLY A 79 -22.72 -8.83 -5.16
N SER A 80 -23.59 -9.70 -4.69
CA SER A 80 -24.31 -9.52 -3.43
C SER A 80 -23.55 -10.11 -2.22
N ARG A 81 -22.43 -10.79 -2.46
CA ARG A 81 -21.66 -11.46 -1.42
C ARG A 81 -20.60 -10.53 -0.86
N LYS A 82 -20.47 -10.51 0.47
CA LYS A 82 -19.39 -9.82 1.14
C LYS A 82 -18.20 -10.77 1.33
N VAL A 83 -17.01 -10.32 0.93
CA VAL A 83 -15.77 -11.08 1.06
C VAL A 83 -14.86 -10.36 2.03
N GLU A 84 -14.25 -11.08 2.97
CA GLU A 84 -13.28 -10.55 3.92
C GLU A 84 -12.02 -11.42 3.88
N VAL A 85 -10.86 -10.76 3.77
CA VAL A 85 -9.57 -11.44 3.65
C VAL A 85 -8.60 -10.82 4.63
N THR A 86 -7.93 -11.64 5.42
CA THR A 86 -6.82 -11.20 6.28
C THR A 86 -5.59 -11.03 5.42
N VAL A 87 -4.99 -9.83 5.47
CA VAL A 87 -3.83 -9.46 4.66
C VAL A 87 -2.72 -8.98 5.58
N GLN A 88 -1.52 -9.53 5.39
CA GLN A 88 -0.30 -9.08 6.03
C GLN A 88 0.80 -9.09 4.98
N LYS A 89 1.17 -7.92 4.49
CA LYS A 89 2.10 -7.78 3.36
C LYS A 89 3.05 -6.62 3.56
N THR A 90 4.24 -6.78 2.99
CA THR A 90 5.26 -5.73 2.93
C THR A 90 5.75 -5.62 1.49
N GLY A 91 5.86 -4.39 1.01
CA GLY A 91 6.43 -4.09 -0.29
C GLY A 91 7.58 -3.11 -0.15
N PHE A 92 8.45 -3.06 -1.16
CA PHE A 92 9.61 -2.18 -1.15
C PHE A 92 9.64 -1.31 -2.40
N MET A 93 10.14 -0.09 -2.24
CA MET A 93 10.29 0.88 -3.33
C MET A 93 11.72 1.40 -3.34
N ILE A 94 12.28 1.53 -4.53
CA ILE A 94 13.61 2.11 -4.72
C ILE A 94 13.45 3.63 -4.79
N PRO A 95 14.06 4.38 -3.83
CA PRO A 95 13.96 5.84 -3.85
C PRO A 95 14.76 6.50 -4.97
#